data_1c07dd7ff6022e1766d7d06552400d3c
#
_entry.id   1c07dd7ff6022e1766d7d06552400d3c
#
_cell.length_a   1.000
_cell.length_b   1.000
_cell.length_c   1.000
_cell.angle_alpha   90.00
_cell.angle_beta   90.00
_cell.angle_gamma   90.00
#
_symmetry.space_group_name_H-M   'P 1'
#
loop_
_entity.id
_entity.type
_entity.pdbx_description
1 polymer ?
#
loop_
_entity_poly.entity_id
_entity_poly.type
_entity_poly.pdbx_seq_one_letter_code
_entity_poly.pdbx_strand_id
1 'polypeptide(L)'
;MPVIDLTIGKILNLIEEIIVQTIGINFELFKSLIFLFSIFYSLNLILFWIYLEMKNKDEIGFWDFLLKSYKRFKDLKKTSFSYQNVKETYLNNKQEGLFSLRDFFKLALESYSYSGNLEEILNQLNEKILPNLEDVKKAIKAINLIEKNKNNNLSDEEIELLYSTIETALYHLNVIEKEDFLVKIPKLQ
;
A
#
# COMPACT_ATOMS: atom_id res chain seq x y z
N MET A 1 -15.30 80.27 16.16
CA MET A 1 -15.60 78.89 16.53
C MET A 1 -15.25 77.83 15.44
N PRO A 2 -14.57 78.08 14.33
CA PRO A 2 -14.29 77.03 13.35
C PRO A 2 -13.05 76.14 13.68
N VAL A 3 -12.15 76.58 14.58
CA VAL A 3 -10.89 75.83 14.83
C VAL A 3 -11.08 74.61 15.72
N ILE A 4 -12.05 74.60 16.60
CA ILE A 4 -12.37 73.48 17.51
C ILE A 4 -12.99 72.31 16.77
N ASP A 5 -13.87 72.57 15.80
CA ASP A 5 -14.50 71.55 15.00
C ASP A 5 -13.53 70.77 14.11
N LEU A 6 -12.51 71.48 13.58
CA LEU A 6 -11.48 70.88 12.74
C LEU A 6 -10.57 69.92 13.55
N THR A 7 -10.37 70.25 14.85
CA THR A 7 -9.51 69.46 15.74
C THR A 7 -10.21 68.21 16.23
N ILE A 8 -11.50 68.28 16.52
CA ILE A 8 -12.34 67.16 16.93
C ILE A 8 -12.47 66.17 15.78
N GLY A 9 -12.74 66.65 14.54
CA GLY A 9 -12.79 65.77 13.37
C GLY A 9 -11.51 64.99 13.10
N LYS A 10 -10.35 65.63 13.26
CA LYS A 10 -9.05 64.94 13.12
C LYS A 10 -8.83 63.87 14.22
N ILE A 11 -9.25 64.11 15.43
CA ILE A 11 -9.15 63.18 16.53
C ILE A 11 -10.05 61.99 16.30
N LEU A 12 -11.29 62.16 15.83
CA LEU A 12 -12.21 61.13 15.51
C LEU A 12 -11.70 60.23 14.38
N ASN A 13 -11.17 60.82 13.30
CA ASN A 13 -10.58 60.06 12.21
C ASN A 13 -9.36 59.23 12.67
N LEU A 14 -8.53 59.76 13.54
CA LEU A 14 -7.38 59.06 14.07
C LEU A 14 -7.78 57.88 14.98
N ILE A 15 -8.84 58.05 15.76
CA ILE A 15 -9.41 56.99 16.58
C ILE A 15 -9.96 55.89 15.71
N GLU A 16 -10.72 56.28 14.66
CA GLU A 16 -11.30 55.32 13.71
C GLU A 16 -10.21 54.52 12.99
N GLU A 17 -9.15 55.18 12.55
CA GLU A 17 -8.02 54.53 11.90
C GLU A 17 -7.29 53.53 12.84
N ILE A 18 -7.08 53.89 14.11
CA ILE A 18 -6.48 53.01 15.13
C ILE A 18 -7.40 51.80 15.41
N ILE A 19 -8.70 52.02 15.53
CA ILE A 19 -9.67 50.94 15.76
C ILE A 19 -9.67 49.95 14.58
N VAL A 20 -9.75 50.46 13.35
CA VAL A 20 -9.74 49.62 12.13
C VAL A 20 -8.45 48.85 11.99
N GLN A 21 -7.28 49.46 12.24
CA GLN A 21 -6.03 48.76 12.21
C GLN A 21 -5.92 47.70 13.29
N THR A 22 -6.32 48.01 14.54
CA THR A 22 -6.26 47.05 15.66
C THR A 22 -7.18 45.86 15.46
N ILE A 23 -8.41 46.09 14.98
CA ILE A 23 -9.37 45.03 14.66
C ILE A 23 -8.86 44.22 13.47
N GLY A 24 -8.31 44.86 12.44
CA GLY A 24 -7.79 44.21 11.26
C GLY A 24 -6.60 43.26 11.60
N ILE A 25 -5.67 43.73 12.41
CA ILE A 25 -4.52 42.92 12.85
C ILE A 25 -5.01 41.73 13.70
N ASN A 26 -5.93 41.94 14.63
CA ASN A 26 -6.47 40.85 15.45
C ASN A 26 -7.25 39.83 14.63
N PHE A 27 -7.95 40.29 13.59
CA PHE A 27 -8.72 39.41 12.71
C PHE A 27 -7.79 38.53 11.82
N GLU A 28 -6.70 39.07 11.30
CA GLU A 28 -5.72 38.30 10.54
C GLU A 28 -4.95 37.31 11.41
N LEU A 29 -4.58 37.70 12.64
CA LEU A 29 -4.02 36.78 13.62
C LEU A 29 -4.99 35.65 13.96
N PHE A 30 -6.27 35.98 14.13
CA PHE A 30 -7.31 34.98 14.43
C PHE A 30 -7.52 34.00 13.29
N LYS A 31 -7.55 34.47 12.03
CA LYS A 31 -7.59 33.59 10.85
C LYS A 31 -6.37 32.67 10.78
N SER A 32 -5.19 33.21 11.01
CA SER A 32 -3.93 32.43 10.99
C SER A 32 -3.93 31.35 12.07
N LEU A 33 -4.44 31.66 13.26
CA LEU A 33 -4.61 30.70 14.34
C LEU A 33 -5.60 29.61 13.98
N ILE A 34 -6.76 29.94 13.44
CA ILE A 34 -7.75 28.94 13.00
C ILE A 34 -7.17 28.02 11.94
N PHE A 35 -6.44 28.58 10.96
CA PHE A 35 -5.79 27.80 9.92
C PHE A 35 -4.75 26.83 10.50
N LEU A 36 -3.94 27.28 11.43
CA LEU A 36 -2.94 26.46 12.12
C LEU A 36 -3.58 25.34 12.94
N PHE A 37 -4.64 25.64 13.67
CA PHE A 37 -5.43 24.66 14.42
C PHE A 37 -6.10 23.64 13.47
N SER A 38 -6.61 24.09 12.33
CA SER A 38 -7.22 23.21 11.34
C SER A 38 -6.22 22.21 10.76
N ILE A 39 -5.00 22.67 10.42
CA ILE A 39 -3.92 21.77 9.96
C ILE A 39 -3.55 20.77 11.05
N PHE A 40 -3.35 21.25 12.28
CA PHE A 40 -2.97 20.39 13.41
C PHE A 40 -4.04 19.35 13.71
N TYR A 41 -5.32 19.74 13.69
CA TYR A 41 -6.44 18.83 13.90
C TYR A 41 -6.56 17.78 12.79
N SER A 42 -6.41 18.21 11.52
CA SER A 42 -6.43 17.30 10.37
C SER A 42 -5.30 16.27 10.45
N LEU A 43 -4.11 16.70 10.86
CA LEU A 43 -2.95 15.83 11.02
C LEU A 43 -3.17 14.80 12.14
N ASN A 44 -3.77 15.22 13.25
CA ASN A 44 -4.14 14.33 14.35
C ASN A 44 -5.21 13.31 13.93
N LEU A 45 -6.21 13.72 13.14
CA LEU A 45 -7.23 12.80 12.61
C LEU A 45 -6.62 11.74 11.70
N ILE A 46 -5.69 12.13 10.83
CA ILE A 46 -4.97 11.19 9.95
C ILE A 46 -4.14 10.21 10.78
N LEU A 47 -3.40 10.70 11.78
CA LEU A 47 -2.62 9.85 12.67
C LEU A 47 -3.50 8.91 13.49
N PHE A 48 -4.64 9.40 13.97
CA PHE A 48 -5.62 8.59 14.70
C PHE A 48 -6.26 7.52 13.81
N TRP A 49 -6.59 7.85 12.57
CA TRP A 49 -7.10 6.89 11.59
C TRP A 49 -6.07 5.79 11.28
N ILE A 50 -4.82 6.19 11.04
CA ILE A 50 -3.70 5.26 10.87
C ILE A 50 -3.53 4.36 12.09
N TYR A 51 -3.60 4.93 13.31
CA TYR A 51 -3.53 4.19 14.57
C TYR A 51 -4.66 3.16 14.71
N LEU A 52 -5.90 3.54 14.38
CA LEU A 52 -7.05 2.61 14.43
C LEU A 52 -6.90 1.48 13.41
N GLU A 53 -6.44 1.78 12.22
CA GLU A 53 -6.21 0.77 11.19
C GLU A 53 -5.07 -0.19 11.57
N MET A 54 -4.06 0.32 12.26
CA MET A 54 -2.96 -0.47 12.80
C MET A 54 -3.40 -1.35 13.98
N LYS A 55 -4.21 -0.83 14.88
CA LYS A 55 -4.74 -1.58 16.04
C LYS A 55 -5.60 -2.77 15.60
N ASN A 56 -6.26 -2.66 14.45
CA ASN A 56 -7.03 -3.77 13.87
C ASN A 56 -6.15 -4.83 13.16
N LYS A 57 -4.86 -4.56 12.97
CA LYS A 57 -3.89 -5.45 12.28
C LYS A 57 -2.81 -6.02 13.21
N ASP A 58 -3.17 -6.30 14.46
CA ASP A 58 -2.32 -6.95 15.46
C ASP A 58 -0.82 -6.52 15.52
N GLU A 59 -0.48 -5.80 16.61
CA GLU A 59 0.82 -5.73 17.29
C GLU A 59 2.05 -5.11 16.57
N ILE A 60 1.89 -4.35 15.50
CA ILE A 60 3.05 -3.69 14.89
C ILE A 60 3.14 -2.25 15.37
N GLY A 61 4.21 -1.87 16.08
CA GLY A 61 4.46 -0.49 16.50
C GLY A 61 4.52 0.48 15.28
N PHE A 62 4.08 1.73 15.48
CA PHE A 62 4.01 2.76 14.43
C PHE A 62 5.32 2.89 13.62
N TRP A 63 6.46 2.87 14.29
CA TRP A 63 7.76 2.97 13.65
C TRP A 63 8.11 1.72 12.84
N ASP A 64 7.75 0.55 13.32
CA ASP A 64 7.91 -0.71 12.58
C ASP A 64 7.03 -0.73 11.32
N PHE A 65 5.81 -0.19 11.41
CA PHE A 65 4.93 -0.03 10.26
C PHE A 65 5.53 0.91 9.22
N LEU A 66 6.01 2.11 9.63
CA LEU A 66 6.64 3.07 8.71
C LEU A 66 7.91 2.50 8.07
N LEU A 67 8.77 1.87 8.86
CA LEU A 67 10.00 1.25 8.36
C LEU A 67 9.70 0.07 7.42
N LYS A 68 8.73 -0.77 7.77
CA LYS A 68 8.28 -1.88 6.92
C LYS A 68 7.63 -1.37 5.64
N SER A 69 6.81 -0.32 5.72
CA SER A 69 6.18 0.30 4.54
C SER A 69 7.22 0.94 3.62
N TYR A 70 8.22 1.62 4.17
CA TYR A 70 9.31 2.21 3.38
C TYR A 70 10.19 1.14 2.73
N LYS A 71 10.57 0.10 3.49
CA LYS A 71 11.33 -1.04 2.99
C LYS A 71 10.55 -1.78 1.90
N ARG A 72 9.25 -2.00 2.14
CA ARG A 72 8.31 -2.61 1.20
C ARG A 72 8.22 -1.82 -0.11
N PHE A 73 8.11 -0.49 -0.06
CA PHE A 73 8.07 0.34 -1.26
C PHE A 73 9.36 0.25 -2.09
N LYS A 74 10.51 0.16 -1.42
CA LYS A 74 11.81 -0.02 -2.06
C LYS A 74 11.95 -1.43 -2.66
N ASP A 75 11.47 -2.44 -1.96
CA ASP A 75 11.54 -3.84 -2.39
C ASP A 75 10.52 -4.13 -3.50
N LEU A 76 9.32 -3.52 -3.49
CA LEU A 76 8.32 -3.61 -4.56
C LEU A 76 8.88 -3.12 -5.92
N LYS A 77 9.66 -2.05 -5.91
CA LYS A 77 10.29 -1.55 -7.14
C LYS A 77 11.32 -2.53 -7.70
N LYS A 78 12.03 -3.25 -6.84
CA LYS A 78 12.94 -4.33 -7.22
C LYS A 78 12.19 -5.60 -7.65
N THR A 79 11.05 -5.85 -7.03
CA THR A 79 10.19 -7.00 -7.26
C THR A 79 9.46 -6.92 -8.60
N SER A 80 8.99 -5.72 -9.05
CA SER A 80 8.36 -5.56 -10.36
C SER A 80 9.31 -5.90 -11.52
N PHE A 81 10.58 -5.53 -11.40
CA PHE A 81 11.61 -5.92 -12.38
C PHE A 81 11.85 -7.44 -12.39
N SER A 82 11.82 -8.06 -11.23
CA SER A 82 11.97 -9.52 -11.09
C SER A 82 10.78 -10.29 -11.68
N TYR A 83 9.56 -9.74 -11.60
CA TYR A 83 8.36 -10.35 -12.18
C TYR A 83 8.38 -10.33 -13.72
N GLN A 84 8.95 -9.30 -14.33
CA GLN A 84 9.13 -9.27 -15.78
C GLN A 84 10.02 -10.43 -16.26
N ASN A 85 11.08 -10.73 -15.54
CA ASN A 85 11.94 -11.88 -15.85
C ASN A 85 11.19 -13.21 -15.73
N VAL A 86 10.28 -13.34 -14.74
CA VAL A 86 9.42 -14.53 -14.60
C VAL A 86 8.51 -14.71 -15.80
N LYS A 87 7.90 -13.61 -16.29
CA LYS A 87 7.08 -13.62 -17.52
C LYS A 87 7.88 -14.09 -18.73
N GLU A 88 9.08 -13.54 -18.91
CA GLU A 88 9.95 -13.93 -20.03
C GLU A 88 10.34 -15.42 -19.95
N THR A 89 10.65 -15.92 -18.75
CA THR A 89 10.93 -17.35 -18.55
C THR A 89 9.71 -18.20 -18.91
N TYR A 90 8.51 -17.79 -18.50
CA TYR A 90 7.28 -18.52 -18.82
C TYR A 90 6.98 -18.55 -20.33
N LEU A 91 7.20 -17.46 -21.03
CA LEU A 91 7.02 -17.39 -22.49
C LEU A 91 7.99 -18.32 -23.25
N ASN A 92 9.20 -18.53 -22.72
CA ASN A 92 10.19 -19.42 -23.28
C ASN A 92 9.94 -20.89 -22.91
N ASN A 93 9.58 -21.14 -21.65
CA ASN A 93 9.31 -22.47 -21.11
C ASN A 93 8.28 -22.36 -19.97
N LYS A 94 7.05 -22.80 -20.22
CA LYS A 94 5.93 -22.66 -19.28
C LYS A 94 6.22 -23.33 -17.93
N GLN A 95 6.81 -24.52 -17.93
CA GLN A 95 7.11 -25.25 -16.70
C GLN A 95 8.20 -24.57 -15.86
N GLU A 96 9.25 -24.09 -16.51
CA GLU A 96 10.33 -23.36 -15.85
C GLU A 96 9.83 -22.00 -15.32
N GLY A 97 8.96 -21.33 -16.08
CA GLY A 97 8.29 -20.12 -15.67
C GLY A 97 7.40 -20.33 -14.43
N LEU A 98 6.73 -21.48 -14.33
CA LEU A 98 5.93 -21.83 -13.15
C LEU A 98 6.81 -21.97 -11.89
N PHE A 99 7.97 -22.62 -12.00
CA PHE A 99 8.93 -22.71 -10.88
C PHE A 99 9.47 -21.34 -10.50
N SER A 100 9.85 -20.54 -11.49
CA SER A 100 10.30 -19.15 -11.28
C SER A 100 9.23 -18.29 -10.59
N LEU A 101 7.96 -18.46 -10.94
CA LEU A 101 6.84 -17.76 -10.31
C LEU A 101 6.66 -18.16 -8.85
N ARG A 102 6.76 -19.47 -8.53
CA ARG A 102 6.74 -19.95 -7.14
C ARG A 102 7.85 -19.32 -6.30
N ASP A 103 9.07 -19.30 -6.84
CA ASP A 103 10.21 -18.74 -6.13
C ASP A 103 10.07 -17.22 -5.97
N PHE A 104 9.55 -16.55 -6.99
CA PHE A 104 9.18 -15.13 -6.92
C PHE A 104 8.10 -14.86 -5.86
N PHE A 105 7.08 -15.70 -5.78
CA PHE A 105 6.03 -15.61 -4.76
C PHE A 105 6.60 -15.76 -3.35
N LYS A 106 7.55 -16.68 -3.15
CA LYS A 106 8.27 -16.80 -1.88
C LYS A 106 9.02 -15.52 -1.53
N LEU A 107 9.79 -14.95 -2.46
CA LEU A 107 10.50 -13.68 -2.28
C LEU A 107 9.53 -12.54 -1.95
N ALA A 108 8.38 -12.50 -2.60
CA ALA A 108 7.34 -11.53 -2.29
C ALA A 108 6.86 -11.68 -0.85
N LEU A 109 6.56 -12.88 -0.36
CA LEU A 109 6.16 -13.13 1.02
C LEU A 109 7.27 -12.79 2.03
N GLU A 110 8.52 -13.10 1.72
CA GLU A 110 9.67 -12.72 2.55
C GLU A 110 9.80 -11.18 2.68
N SER A 111 9.46 -10.42 1.63
CA SER A 111 9.42 -8.96 1.68
C SER A 111 8.36 -8.42 2.66
N TYR A 112 7.33 -9.20 2.96
CA TYR A 112 6.31 -8.93 3.99
C TYR A 112 6.74 -9.38 5.40
N SER A 113 8.01 -9.73 5.58
CA SER A 113 8.59 -10.18 6.85
C SER A 113 8.15 -11.58 7.29
N TYR A 114 7.61 -12.38 6.39
CA TYR A 114 7.46 -13.81 6.65
C TYR A 114 8.80 -14.49 6.46
N SER A 115 9.11 -15.48 7.29
CA SER A 115 10.37 -16.24 7.24
C SER A 115 10.11 -17.74 7.37
N GLY A 116 10.91 -18.55 6.67
CA GLY A 116 10.78 -19.98 6.67
C GLY A 116 10.68 -20.58 5.28
N ASN A 117 10.33 -21.86 5.20
CA ASN A 117 9.98 -22.45 3.91
C ASN A 117 8.57 -21.98 3.47
N LEU A 118 8.28 -22.09 2.18
CA LEU A 118 7.04 -21.55 1.62
C LEU A 118 5.78 -22.17 2.26
N GLU A 119 5.81 -23.44 2.64
CA GLU A 119 4.68 -24.11 3.30
C GLU A 119 4.46 -23.58 4.72
N GLU A 120 5.55 -23.32 5.46
CA GLU A 120 5.48 -22.70 6.78
C GLU A 120 4.93 -21.28 6.71
N ILE A 121 5.38 -20.50 5.72
CA ILE A 121 4.87 -19.15 5.49
C ILE A 121 3.37 -19.18 5.17
N LEU A 122 2.92 -20.07 4.29
CA LEU A 122 1.51 -20.22 3.94
C LEU A 122 0.63 -20.63 5.13
N ASN A 123 1.19 -21.36 6.10
CA ASN A 123 0.47 -21.71 7.33
C ASN A 123 0.34 -20.55 8.33
N GLN A 124 1.18 -19.52 8.21
CA GLN A 124 1.10 -18.29 9.02
C GLN A 124 0.10 -17.28 8.44
N LEU A 125 -0.26 -17.42 7.16
CA LEU A 125 -1.22 -16.55 6.48
C LEU A 125 -2.66 -16.92 6.85
N ASN A 126 -3.55 -15.94 6.77
CA ASN A 126 -4.97 -16.14 6.92
C ASN A 126 -5.72 -15.66 5.66
N GLU A 127 -6.96 -16.12 5.50
CA GLU A 127 -7.81 -15.79 4.33
C GLU A 127 -8.13 -14.29 4.22
N LYS A 128 -8.00 -13.51 5.30
CA LYS A 128 -8.17 -12.05 5.24
C LYS A 128 -7.03 -11.37 4.48
N ILE A 129 -5.82 -11.96 4.55
CA ILE A 129 -4.63 -11.45 3.85
C ILE A 129 -4.59 -12.01 2.42
N LEU A 130 -4.92 -13.28 2.27
CA LEU A 130 -4.88 -14.01 1.01
C LEU A 130 -6.19 -14.79 0.80
N PRO A 131 -7.19 -14.19 0.13
CA PRO A 131 -8.52 -14.81 -0.04
C PRO A 131 -8.51 -16.19 -0.72
N ASN A 132 -7.53 -16.44 -1.59
CA ASN A 132 -7.37 -17.72 -2.28
C ASN A 132 -6.30 -18.64 -1.64
N LEU A 133 -6.07 -18.51 -0.32
CA LEU A 133 -5.00 -19.19 0.41
C LEU A 133 -5.01 -20.71 0.23
N GLU A 134 -6.17 -21.36 0.32
CA GLU A 134 -6.28 -22.82 0.20
C GLU A 134 -5.95 -23.31 -1.22
N ASP A 135 -6.30 -22.54 -2.25
CA ASP A 135 -5.96 -22.89 -3.63
C ASP A 135 -4.47 -22.68 -3.90
N VAL A 136 -3.88 -21.64 -3.31
CA VAL A 136 -2.42 -21.42 -3.35
C VAL A 136 -1.68 -22.55 -2.65
N LYS A 137 -2.13 -23.02 -1.48
CA LYS A 137 -1.52 -24.18 -0.80
C LYS A 137 -1.54 -25.43 -1.67
N LYS A 138 -2.67 -25.71 -2.33
CA LYS A 138 -2.78 -26.82 -3.27
C LYS A 138 -1.84 -26.67 -4.46
N ALA A 139 -1.81 -25.48 -5.05
CA ALA A 139 -0.93 -25.16 -6.18
C ALA A 139 0.56 -25.34 -5.83
N ILE A 140 1.02 -24.81 -4.69
CA ILE A 140 2.40 -24.96 -4.25
C ILE A 140 2.78 -26.42 -3.98
N LYS A 141 1.87 -27.19 -3.35
CA LYS A 141 2.10 -28.64 -3.17
C LYS A 141 2.23 -29.36 -4.50
N ALA A 142 1.35 -29.07 -5.47
CA ALA A 142 1.43 -29.65 -6.81
C ALA A 142 2.75 -29.31 -7.49
N ILE A 143 3.17 -28.04 -7.48
CA ILE A 143 4.43 -27.60 -8.08
C ILE A 143 5.64 -28.29 -7.43
N ASN A 144 5.66 -28.42 -6.10
CA ASN A 144 6.73 -29.11 -5.38
C ASN A 144 6.80 -30.61 -5.71
N LEU A 145 5.66 -31.24 -5.93
CA LEU A 145 5.60 -32.65 -6.35
C LEU A 145 6.13 -32.84 -7.76
N ILE A 146 5.84 -31.92 -8.68
CA ILE A 146 6.32 -31.97 -10.06
C ILE A 146 7.83 -31.77 -10.11
N GLU A 147 8.36 -30.81 -9.34
CA GLU A 147 9.80 -30.56 -9.26
C GLU A 147 10.57 -31.79 -8.74
N LYS A 148 9.99 -32.51 -7.77
CA LYS A 148 10.57 -33.76 -7.22
C LYS A 148 10.49 -34.91 -8.21
N ASN A 149 9.39 -35.00 -8.97
CA ASN A 149 9.12 -36.08 -9.92
C ASN A 149 9.37 -35.61 -11.35
N LYS A 150 10.63 -35.53 -11.76
CA LYS A 150 11.07 -35.02 -13.07
C LYS A 150 10.39 -35.64 -14.31
N ASN A 151 9.61 -36.70 -14.15
CA ASN A 151 8.95 -37.44 -15.23
C ASN A 151 7.46 -37.06 -15.41
N ASN A 152 6.89 -36.20 -14.58
CA ASN A 152 5.50 -35.74 -14.74
C ASN A 152 5.46 -34.50 -15.60
N ASN A 153 5.18 -34.66 -16.88
CA ASN A 153 4.83 -33.57 -17.76
C ASN A 153 3.37 -33.16 -17.48
N LEU A 154 3.18 -31.95 -16.99
CA LEU A 154 1.86 -31.33 -16.91
C LEU A 154 1.35 -30.98 -18.29
N SER A 155 0.05 -31.01 -18.46
CA SER A 155 -0.59 -30.37 -19.61
C SER A 155 -0.42 -28.84 -19.53
N ASP A 156 -0.43 -28.19 -20.67
CA ASP A 156 -0.37 -26.72 -20.73
C ASP A 156 -1.49 -26.06 -19.91
N GLU A 157 -2.69 -26.65 -19.92
CA GLU A 157 -3.84 -26.18 -19.17
C GLU A 157 -3.64 -26.26 -17.65
N GLU A 158 -3.02 -27.34 -17.15
CA GLU A 158 -2.67 -27.47 -15.73
C GLU A 158 -1.62 -26.45 -15.31
N ILE A 159 -0.61 -26.22 -16.14
CA ILE A 159 0.42 -25.19 -15.88
C ILE A 159 -0.23 -23.82 -15.82
N GLU A 160 -1.10 -23.47 -16.77
CA GLU A 160 -1.80 -22.18 -16.79
C GLU A 160 -2.71 -21.98 -15.59
N LEU A 161 -3.39 -23.03 -15.12
CA LEU A 161 -4.21 -22.98 -13.91
C LEU A 161 -3.37 -22.70 -12.65
N LEU A 162 -2.27 -23.44 -12.47
CA LEU A 162 -1.36 -23.25 -11.35
C LEU A 162 -0.73 -21.84 -11.38
N TYR A 163 -0.32 -21.40 -12.56
CA TYR A 163 0.27 -20.08 -12.78
C TYR A 163 -0.70 -18.96 -12.42
N SER A 164 -1.93 -19.01 -12.95
CA SER A 164 -2.98 -18.02 -12.68
C SER A 164 -3.39 -17.97 -11.21
N THR A 165 -3.35 -19.11 -10.51
CA THR A 165 -3.63 -19.18 -9.07
C THR A 165 -2.60 -18.37 -8.26
N ILE A 166 -1.31 -18.48 -8.61
CA ILE A 166 -0.25 -17.73 -7.94
C ILE A 166 -0.26 -16.25 -8.36
N GLU A 167 -0.54 -15.92 -9.64
CA GLU A 167 -0.72 -14.53 -10.09
C GLU A 167 -1.84 -13.84 -9.29
N THR A 168 -2.96 -14.54 -9.10
CA THR A 168 -4.08 -14.04 -8.29
C THR A 168 -3.65 -13.77 -6.84
N ALA A 169 -2.82 -14.64 -6.27
CA ALA A 169 -2.27 -14.43 -4.94
C ALA A 169 -1.34 -13.21 -4.88
N LEU A 170 -0.47 -13.04 -5.85
CA LEU A 170 0.41 -11.87 -5.96
C LEU A 170 -0.38 -10.56 -6.11
N TYR A 171 -1.48 -10.60 -6.85
CA TYR A 171 -2.39 -9.46 -6.98
C TYR A 171 -3.06 -9.11 -5.64
N HIS A 172 -3.58 -10.10 -4.90
CA HIS A 172 -4.14 -9.87 -3.57
C HIS A 172 -3.12 -9.32 -2.57
N LEU A 173 -1.86 -9.67 -2.74
CA LEU A 173 -0.76 -9.11 -1.98
C LEU A 173 -0.31 -7.72 -2.47
N ASN A 174 -0.93 -7.16 -3.50
CA ASN A 174 -0.53 -5.90 -4.16
C ASN A 174 0.93 -5.90 -4.63
N VAL A 175 1.43 -7.04 -5.09
CA VAL A 175 2.78 -7.19 -5.66
C VAL A 175 2.79 -6.92 -7.16
N ILE A 176 1.71 -7.30 -7.84
CA ILE A 176 1.47 -7.08 -9.27
C ILE A 176 0.11 -6.42 -9.47
N GLU A 177 -0.05 -5.72 -10.60
CA GLU A 177 -1.32 -5.14 -11.02
C GLU A 177 -2.09 -6.12 -11.91
N LYS A 178 -3.39 -5.89 -12.10
CA LYS A 178 -4.24 -6.77 -12.91
C LYS A 178 -3.85 -6.78 -14.39
N GLU A 179 -3.30 -5.67 -14.87
CA GLU A 179 -2.77 -5.53 -16.21
C GLU A 179 -1.51 -6.37 -16.44
N ASP A 180 -0.84 -6.75 -15.36
CA ASP A 180 0.37 -7.56 -15.40
C ASP A 180 0.11 -9.05 -15.60
N PHE A 181 -1.12 -9.52 -15.45
CA PHE A 181 -1.45 -10.94 -15.60
C PHE A 181 -1.08 -11.46 -16.98
N LEU A 182 -0.29 -12.53 -17.00
CA LEU A 182 0.09 -13.21 -18.23
C LEU A 182 -1.01 -14.16 -18.72
N VAL A 183 -1.61 -14.89 -17.79
CA VAL A 183 -2.70 -15.82 -18.04
C VAL A 183 -4.01 -15.11 -17.79
N LYS A 184 -4.76 -14.84 -18.87
CA LYS A 184 -6.13 -14.30 -18.72
C LYS A 184 -7.01 -15.39 -18.12
N ILE A 185 -7.40 -15.21 -16.86
CA ILE A 185 -8.38 -16.09 -16.21
C ILE A 185 -9.65 -16.10 -17.08
N PRO A 186 -10.09 -17.26 -17.60
CA PRO A 186 -11.42 -17.34 -18.20
C PRO A 186 -12.40 -16.86 -17.14
N LYS A 187 -13.26 -15.89 -17.48
CA LYS A 187 -14.31 -15.43 -16.58
C LYS A 187 -15.05 -16.64 -16.08
N LEU A 188 -14.91 -16.97 -14.80
CA LEU A 188 -15.83 -17.87 -14.12
C LEU A 188 -17.21 -17.25 -14.26
N GLN A 189 -18.03 -17.87 -15.11
CA GLN A 189 -19.46 -17.57 -15.28
C GLN A 189 -20.22 -18.08 -14.05
#